data_f080cf5eca90abe038ad34ea92b77985
#
_entry.id   f080cf5eca90abe038ad34ea92b77985
#
_cell.length_a   1.000
_cell.length_b   1.000
_cell.length_c   1.000
_cell.angle_alpha   90.00
_cell.angle_beta   90.00
_cell.angle_gamma   90.00
#
_symmetry.space_group_name_H-M   'P 1'
#
loop_
_entity.id
_entity.type
_entity.pdbx_description
1 polymer ?
#
loop_
_entity_poly.entity_id
_entity_poly.type
_entity_poly.pdbx_seq_one_letter_code
_entity_poly.pdbx_strand_id
1 'polypeptide(L)'
;MKLVTYTRLHSDNVARLGIWSGDVVLDTYRAAEILGIDTKRRSLFGSMEHLLGDWYETWPELQAMAAACPEEARVPAAKVCFRSPVRRPPTVRDFYSFETHVRNARARRNLTVPPEWYEAPAFYFSNPGALIGHQAAVTRPPGTKALDY
;
A
#
# COMPACT_ATOMS: atom_id res chain seq x y z
N MET A 1 3.91 -12.69 -5.21
CA MET A 1 2.70 -12.37 -4.42
C MET A 1 2.55 -10.86 -4.38
N LYS A 2 1.33 -10.32 -4.58
CA LYS A 2 1.02 -8.90 -4.44
C LYS A 2 -0.01 -8.74 -3.34
N LEU A 3 0.38 -8.09 -2.22
CA LEU A 3 -0.54 -7.78 -1.13
C LEU A 3 -1.25 -6.46 -1.42
N VAL A 4 -2.55 -6.41 -1.14
CA VAL A 4 -3.39 -5.23 -1.38
C VAL A 4 -4.31 -4.98 -0.20
N THR A 5 -4.57 -3.71 0.08
CA THR A 5 -5.69 -3.28 0.90
C THR A 5 -6.83 -2.87 -0.02
N TYR A 6 -8.02 -3.41 0.20
CA TYR A 6 -9.17 -3.18 -0.67
C TYR A 6 -10.46 -3.03 0.13
N THR A 7 -11.47 -2.43 -0.50
CA THR A 7 -12.86 -2.44 -0.06
C THR A 7 -13.71 -3.07 -1.16
N ARG A 8 -14.81 -3.71 -0.82
CA ARG A 8 -15.77 -4.21 -1.82
C ARG A 8 -16.63 -3.06 -2.34
N LEU A 9 -16.88 -3.03 -3.64
CA LEU A 9 -17.79 -2.06 -4.24
C LEU A 9 -19.22 -2.31 -3.73
N HIS A 10 -19.96 -1.25 -3.47
CA HIS A 10 -21.35 -1.29 -3.01
C HIS A 10 -21.56 -2.09 -1.71
N SER A 11 -20.57 -2.14 -0.84
CA SER A 11 -20.61 -2.84 0.44
C SER A 11 -20.25 -1.90 1.61
N ASP A 12 -19.86 -2.46 2.72
CA ASP A 12 -19.64 -1.85 4.03
C ASP A 12 -18.47 -0.86 4.14
N ASN A 13 -17.76 -0.59 3.07
CA ASN A 13 -16.54 0.24 3.04
C ASN A 13 -15.44 -0.19 4.05
N VAL A 14 -15.53 -1.43 4.55
CA VAL A 14 -14.52 -2.01 5.43
C VAL A 14 -13.29 -2.37 4.62
N ALA A 15 -12.14 -1.86 5.04
CA ALA A 15 -10.87 -2.21 4.42
C ALA A 15 -10.44 -3.62 4.84
N ARG A 16 -10.01 -4.40 3.87
CA ARG A 16 -9.57 -5.79 3.99
C ARG A 16 -8.21 -5.97 3.38
N LEU A 17 -7.48 -6.96 3.88
CA LEU A 17 -6.25 -7.44 3.27
C LEU A 17 -6.56 -8.50 2.22
N GLY A 18 -5.83 -8.47 1.11
CA GLY A 18 -5.96 -9.50 0.07
C GLY A 18 -4.65 -9.80 -0.64
N ILE A 19 -4.62 -10.96 -1.27
CA ILE A 19 -3.57 -11.33 -2.23
C ILE A 19 -4.15 -11.14 -3.63
N TRP A 20 -3.55 -10.25 -4.41
CA TRP A 20 -4.02 -9.96 -5.76
C TRP A 20 -3.25 -10.79 -6.79
N SER A 21 -4.00 -11.46 -7.67
CA SER A 21 -3.46 -12.22 -8.80
C SER A 21 -4.42 -12.12 -10.00
N GLY A 22 -4.00 -11.42 -11.05
CA GLY A 22 -4.82 -11.24 -12.26
C GLY A 22 -6.19 -10.63 -11.97
N ASP A 23 -7.24 -11.37 -12.27
CA ASP A 23 -8.63 -10.91 -12.13
C ASP A 23 -9.24 -11.18 -10.76
N VAL A 24 -8.45 -11.68 -9.80
CA VAL A 24 -8.94 -12.12 -8.49
C VAL A 24 -8.13 -11.49 -7.36
N VAL A 25 -8.83 -11.10 -6.31
CA VAL A 25 -8.28 -10.80 -4.98
C VAL A 25 -8.72 -11.91 -4.03
N LEU A 26 -7.76 -12.63 -3.46
CA LEU A 26 -8.02 -13.60 -2.39
C LEU A 26 -8.16 -12.83 -1.07
N ASP A 27 -9.34 -12.87 -0.45
CA ASP A 27 -9.57 -12.33 0.89
C ASP A 27 -8.81 -13.17 1.92
N THR A 28 -7.76 -12.60 2.51
CA THR A 28 -6.86 -13.37 3.38
C THR A 28 -7.51 -13.77 4.70
N TYR A 29 -8.40 -12.93 5.25
CA TYR A 29 -9.13 -13.28 6.47
C TYR A 29 -10.08 -14.47 6.23
N ARG A 30 -10.80 -14.45 5.12
CA ARG A 30 -11.69 -15.54 4.73
C ARG A 30 -10.93 -16.81 4.36
N ALA A 31 -9.81 -16.69 3.65
CA ALA A 31 -8.94 -17.82 3.34
C ALA A 31 -8.39 -18.48 4.62
N ALA A 32 -7.95 -17.67 5.58
CA ALA A 32 -7.48 -18.17 6.88
C ALA A 32 -8.57 -18.93 7.64
N GLU A 33 -9.82 -18.44 7.58
CA GLU A 33 -10.98 -19.11 8.17
C GLU A 33 -11.23 -20.50 7.53
N ILE A 34 -11.25 -20.56 6.20
CA ILE A 34 -11.47 -21.80 5.44
C ILE A 34 -10.36 -22.82 5.70
N LEU A 35 -9.12 -22.36 5.83
CA LEU A 35 -7.97 -23.21 6.14
C LEU A 35 -7.84 -23.60 7.62
N GLY A 36 -8.81 -23.24 8.46
CA GLY A 36 -8.89 -23.64 9.84
C GLY A 36 -7.92 -22.91 10.77
N ILE A 37 -7.39 -21.75 10.36
CA ILE A 37 -6.56 -20.92 11.25
C ILE A 37 -7.44 -20.38 12.38
N ASP A 38 -6.95 -20.51 13.62
CA ASP A 38 -7.70 -20.11 14.81
C ASP A 38 -8.03 -18.60 14.80
N THR A 39 -9.10 -18.23 15.51
CA THR A 39 -9.67 -16.86 15.46
C THR A 39 -8.66 -15.77 15.87
N LYS A 40 -7.82 -16.04 16.87
CA LYS A 40 -6.83 -15.08 17.35
C LYS A 40 -5.76 -14.82 16.27
N ARG A 41 -5.22 -15.89 15.70
CA ARG A 41 -4.21 -15.78 14.64
C ARG A 41 -4.79 -15.25 13.34
N ARG A 42 -6.03 -15.61 13.00
CA ARG A 42 -6.76 -15.11 11.84
C ARG A 42 -6.89 -13.58 11.81
N SER A 43 -6.96 -12.92 12.96
CA SER A 43 -7.03 -11.46 13.04
C SER A 43 -5.82 -10.76 12.40
N LEU A 44 -4.67 -11.41 12.34
CA LEU A 44 -3.46 -10.90 11.68
C LEU A 44 -3.64 -10.75 10.18
N PHE A 45 -4.52 -11.52 9.56
CA PHE A 45 -4.83 -11.50 8.13
C PHE A 45 -5.98 -10.57 7.75
N GLY A 46 -6.50 -9.80 8.71
CA GLY A 46 -7.60 -8.86 8.50
C GLY A 46 -7.17 -7.51 7.94
N SER A 47 -5.94 -7.07 8.19
CA SER A 47 -5.40 -5.80 7.71
C SER A 47 -3.91 -5.86 7.42
N MET A 48 -3.42 -4.94 6.59
CA MET A 48 -2.00 -4.82 6.27
C MET A 48 -1.17 -4.47 7.52
N GLU A 49 -1.71 -3.62 8.37
CA GLU A 49 -1.03 -3.18 9.58
C GLU A 49 -0.78 -4.33 10.55
N HIS A 50 -1.78 -5.19 10.78
CA HIS A 50 -1.65 -6.37 11.63
C HIS A 50 -0.66 -7.37 11.02
N LEU A 51 -0.78 -7.63 9.72
CA LEU A 51 0.12 -8.54 9.01
C LEU A 51 1.59 -8.10 9.13
N LEU A 52 1.88 -6.82 8.91
CA LEU A 52 3.24 -6.29 8.95
C LEU A 52 3.82 -6.30 10.37
N GLY A 53 2.99 -6.21 11.40
CA GLY A 53 3.41 -6.32 12.80
C GLY A 53 4.02 -7.69 13.15
N ASP A 54 3.51 -8.75 12.50
CA ASP A 54 3.93 -10.13 12.73
C ASP A 54 4.42 -10.81 11.44
N TRP A 55 5.10 -10.06 10.57
CA TRP A 55 5.44 -10.47 9.21
C TRP A 55 6.14 -11.82 9.10
N TYR A 56 7.17 -12.05 9.91
CA TYR A 56 7.96 -13.29 9.82
C TYR A 56 7.15 -14.53 10.22
N GLU A 57 6.26 -14.37 11.18
CA GLU A 57 5.41 -15.44 11.69
C GLU A 57 4.23 -15.73 10.73
N THR A 58 3.73 -14.73 10.00
CA THR A 58 2.57 -14.86 9.13
C THR A 58 2.92 -15.25 7.70
N TRP A 59 4.17 -15.07 7.28
CA TRP A 59 4.59 -15.32 5.90
C TRP A 59 4.34 -16.76 5.40
N PRO A 60 4.64 -17.85 6.17
CA PRO A 60 4.36 -19.21 5.72
C PRO A 60 2.86 -19.46 5.48
N GLU A 61 2.00 -18.90 6.33
CA GLU A 61 0.55 -19.02 6.21
C GLU A 61 0.02 -18.27 4.98
N LEU A 62 0.54 -17.07 4.71
CA LEU A 62 0.22 -16.35 3.48
C LEU A 62 0.60 -17.14 2.22
N GLN A 63 1.75 -17.80 2.24
CA GLN A 63 2.17 -18.65 1.13
C GLN A 63 1.20 -19.84 0.96
N ALA A 64 0.80 -20.48 2.05
CA ALA A 64 -0.17 -21.57 2.04
C ALA A 64 -1.54 -21.10 1.51
N MET A 65 -2.03 -19.94 1.95
CA MET A 65 -3.28 -19.33 1.44
C MET A 65 -3.20 -19.05 -0.06
N ALA A 66 -2.08 -18.49 -0.53
CA ALA A 66 -1.87 -18.20 -1.95
C ALA A 66 -1.84 -19.46 -2.80
N ALA A 67 -1.24 -20.54 -2.28
CA ALA A 67 -1.16 -21.84 -2.96
C ALA A 67 -2.52 -22.55 -2.99
N ALA A 68 -3.24 -22.59 -1.88
CA ALA A 68 -4.55 -23.23 -1.77
C ALA A 68 -5.62 -22.42 -2.53
N CYS A 69 -5.55 -21.12 -2.48
CA CYS A 69 -6.45 -20.17 -3.15
C CYS A 69 -7.92 -20.61 -3.12
N PRO A 70 -8.54 -20.79 -1.93
CA PRO A 70 -9.88 -21.32 -1.79
C PRO A 70 -10.90 -20.47 -2.53
N GLU A 71 -11.82 -21.11 -3.25
CA GLU A 71 -12.78 -20.45 -4.14
C GLU A 71 -13.69 -19.48 -3.40
N GLU A 72 -14.15 -19.85 -2.22
CA GLU A 72 -15.07 -19.07 -1.40
C GLU A 72 -14.43 -17.81 -0.79
N ALA A 73 -13.11 -17.70 -0.86
CA ALA A 73 -12.36 -16.51 -0.48
C ALA A 73 -11.98 -15.61 -1.66
N ARG A 74 -12.30 -16.01 -2.89
CA ARG A 74 -11.98 -15.23 -4.10
C ARG A 74 -12.99 -14.10 -4.29
N VAL A 75 -12.48 -12.92 -4.56
CA VAL A 75 -13.27 -11.73 -4.92
C VAL A 75 -12.81 -11.26 -6.29
N PRO A 76 -13.69 -11.10 -7.28
CA PRO A 76 -13.31 -10.55 -8.57
C PRO A 76 -12.68 -9.16 -8.41
N ALA A 77 -11.53 -8.91 -9.04
CA ALA A 77 -10.83 -7.62 -8.95
C ALA A 77 -11.70 -6.45 -9.44
N ALA A 78 -12.60 -6.70 -10.40
CA ALA A 78 -13.58 -5.72 -10.88
C ALA A 78 -14.64 -5.32 -9.83
N LYS A 79 -14.77 -6.07 -8.73
CA LYS A 79 -15.73 -5.80 -7.64
C LYS A 79 -15.07 -5.18 -6.41
N VAL A 80 -13.82 -4.74 -6.52
CA VAL A 80 -13.09 -4.10 -5.42
C VAL A 80 -12.60 -2.70 -5.80
N CYS A 81 -12.38 -1.89 -4.77
CA CYS A 81 -11.67 -0.62 -4.88
C CYS A 81 -10.36 -0.76 -4.10
N PHE A 82 -9.23 -0.64 -4.77
CA PHE A 82 -7.91 -0.70 -4.13
C PHE A 82 -7.66 0.58 -3.34
N ARG A 83 -7.19 0.42 -2.11
CA ARG A 83 -6.83 1.49 -1.19
C ARG A 83 -5.32 1.62 -1.10
N SER A 84 -4.84 2.65 -0.40
CA SER A 84 -3.43 2.70 0.01
C SER A 84 -3.07 1.40 0.75
N PRO A 85 -1.95 0.73 0.43
CA PRO A 85 -1.57 -0.53 1.06
C PRO A 85 -1.56 -0.44 2.59
N VAL A 86 -0.91 0.57 3.15
CA VAL A 86 -0.99 0.94 4.56
C VAL A 86 -1.88 2.18 4.66
N ARG A 87 -2.98 2.08 5.36
CA ARG A 87 -4.00 3.15 5.38
C ARG A 87 -3.59 4.34 6.24
N ARG A 88 -2.90 4.08 7.33
CA ARG A 88 -2.46 5.10 8.30
C ARG A 88 -1.03 4.81 8.72
N PRO A 89 -0.04 5.00 7.83
CA PRO A 89 1.34 4.84 8.22
C PRO A 89 1.70 5.93 9.25
N PRO A 90 2.54 5.63 10.24
CA PRO A 90 2.98 6.61 11.21
C PRO A 90 3.77 7.75 10.57
N THR A 91 4.48 7.46 9.49
CA THR A 91 5.24 8.45 8.72
C THR A 91 5.28 8.07 7.24
N VAL A 92 5.38 9.09 6.38
CA VAL A 92 5.69 8.92 4.95
C VAL A 92 6.86 9.85 4.63
N ARG A 93 7.90 9.31 4.03
CA ARG A 93 9.08 10.07 3.62
C ARG A 93 9.38 9.83 2.17
N ASP A 94 9.52 10.91 1.42
CA ASP A 94 10.00 10.90 0.04
C ASP A 94 11.47 11.27 0.03
N PHE A 95 12.32 10.30 -0.34
CA PHE A 95 13.77 10.46 -0.31
C PHE A 95 14.29 11.03 -1.62
N TYR A 96 15.06 12.10 -1.52
CA TYR A 96 15.75 12.75 -2.61
C TYR A 96 17.14 12.12 -2.83
N SER A 97 17.15 10.82 -3.23
CA SER A 97 18.34 9.97 -3.17
C SER A 97 18.96 9.58 -4.52
N PHE A 98 18.31 9.86 -5.65
CA PHE A 98 18.89 9.58 -6.97
C PHE A 98 19.73 10.77 -7.45
N GLU A 99 21.05 10.65 -7.41
CA GLU A 99 22.00 11.73 -7.75
C GLU A 99 21.73 12.37 -9.11
N THR A 100 21.49 11.56 -10.15
CA THR A 100 21.16 12.08 -11.49
C THR A 100 19.92 12.96 -11.49
N HIS A 101 18.88 12.56 -10.73
CA HIS A 101 17.66 13.37 -10.57
C HIS A 101 17.97 14.69 -9.85
N VAL A 102 18.72 14.64 -8.75
CA VAL A 102 19.13 15.82 -7.98
C VAL A 102 19.94 16.78 -8.85
N ARG A 103 20.95 16.26 -9.56
CA ARG A 103 21.79 17.03 -10.46
C ARG A 103 20.98 17.74 -11.55
N ASN A 104 20.10 17.01 -12.21
CA ASN A 104 19.26 17.56 -13.28
C ASN A 104 18.26 18.62 -12.76
N ALA A 105 17.63 18.39 -11.62
CA ALA A 105 16.70 19.33 -11.01
C ALA A 105 17.39 20.62 -10.57
N ARG A 106 18.60 20.53 -10.04
CA ARG A 106 19.41 21.68 -9.63
C ARG A 106 20.00 22.44 -10.82
N ALA A 107 20.46 21.74 -11.85
CA ALA A 107 20.98 22.34 -13.08
C ALA A 107 19.96 23.25 -13.77
N ARG A 108 18.67 22.93 -13.73
CA ARG A 108 17.57 23.81 -14.22
C ARG A 108 17.51 25.16 -13.53
N ARG A 109 18.11 25.28 -12.35
CA ARG A 109 18.20 26.51 -11.53
C ARG A 109 19.62 27.06 -11.50
N ASN A 110 20.54 26.59 -12.36
CA ASN A 110 21.96 26.91 -12.39
C ASN A 110 22.67 26.64 -11.04
N LEU A 111 22.29 25.56 -10.35
CA LEU A 111 22.84 25.14 -9.06
C LEU A 111 23.54 23.79 -9.20
N THR A 112 24.57 23.56 -8.38
CA THR A 112 25.25 22.27 -8.22
C THR A 112 24.66 21.46 -7.08
N VAL A 113 24.94 20.17 -7.01
CA VAL A 113 24.58 19.34 -5.86
C VAL A 113 25.38 19.81 -4.65
N PRO A 114 24.77 20.16 -3.51
CA PRO A 114 25.49 20.62 -2.34
C PRO A 114 26.23 19.45 -1.67
N PRO A 115 27.41 19.68 -1.07
CA PRO A 115 28.17 18.62 -0.40
C PRO A 115 27.36 17.90 0.69
N GLU A 116 26.53 18.59 1.42
CA GLU A 116 25.70 18.06 2.50
C GLU A 116 24.73 16.98 2.03
N TRP A 117 24.39 16.97 0.73
CA TRP A 117 23.53 15.93 0.16
C TRP A 117 24.21 14.55 0.22
N TYR A 118 25.54 14.49 0.20
CA TYR A 118 26.31 13.24 0.30
C TYR A 118 26.56 12.80 1.75
N GLU A 119 26.36 13.70 2.70
CA GLU A 119 26.63 13.45 4.13
C GLU A 119 25.44 12.84 4.87
N ALA A 120 24.21 13.19 4.48
CA ALA A 120 22.99 12.71 5.14
C ALA A 120 21.85 12.49 4.14
N PRO A 121 20.97 11.50 4.40
CA PRO A 121 19.79 11.27 3.57
C PRO A 121 18.84 12.48 3.59
N ALA A 122 18.68 13.14 2.44
CA ALA A 122 17.69 14.21 2.29
C ALA A 122 16.31 13.61 1.97
N PHE A 123 15.27 14.05 2.65
CA PHE A 123 13.90 13.60 2.41
C PHE A 123 12.87 14.68 2.71
N TYR A 124 11.72 14.56 2.10
CA TYR A 124 10.54 15.35 2.35
C TYR A 124 9.57 14.60 3.27
N PHE A 125 9.07 15.23 4.32
CA PHE A 125 8.00 14.70 5.15
C PHE A 125 6.67 14.90 4.45
N SER A 126 6.11 13.80 3.95
CA SER A 126 4.79 13.80 3.33
C SER A 126 3.70 13.66 4.39
N ASN A 127 2.50 14.13 4.06
CA ASN A 127 1.34 14.03 4.96
C ASN A 127 0.76 12.60 4.93
N PRO A 128 0.88 11.80 6.00
CA PRO A 128 0.32 10.46 6.05
C PRO A 128 -1.21 10.43 6.04
N GLY A 129 -1.87 11.55 6.36
CA GLY A 129 -3.32 11.69 6.31
C GLY A 129 -3.90 11.93 4.91
N ALA A 130 -3.05 12.22 3.92
CA ALA A 130 -3.48 12.53 2.54
C ALA A 130 -3.32 11.35 1.57
N LEU A 131 -3.09 10.13 2.06
CA LEU A 131 -2.96 8.94 1.22
C LEU A 131 -4.29 8.55 0.61
N ILE A 132 -4.29 8.37 -0.70
CA ILE A 132 -5.46 7.94 -1.48
C ILE A 132 -5.20 6.58 -2.13
N GLY A 133 -6.28 5.91 -2.54
CA GLY A 133 -6.19 4.62 -3.24
C GLY A 133 -5.94 4.77 -4.74
N HIS A 134 -5.73 3.63 -5.38
CA HIS A 134 -5.60 3.54 -6.82
C HIS A 134 -6.84 4.13 -7.53
N GLN A 135 -6.61 4.95 -8.57
CA GLN A 135 -7.65 5.64 -9.35
C GLN A 135 -8.56 6.58 -8.54
N ALA A 136 -8.18 6.97 -7.33
CA ALA A 136 -8.92 7.98 -6.59
C ALA A 136 -8.77 9.34 -7.28
N ALA A 137 -9.88 10.07 -7.37
CA ALA A 137 -9.87 11.41 -7.95
C ALA A 137 -9.10 12.39 -7.06
N VAL A 138 -8.23 13.18 -7.66
CA VAL A 138 -7.53 14.29 -7.02
C VAL A 138 -8.17 15.60 -7.46
N THR A 139 -8.77 16.32 -6.53
CA THR A 139 -9.36 17.63 -6.81
C THR A 139 -8.31 18.71 -6.63
N ARG A 140 -8.12 19.50 -7.68
CA ARG A 140 -7.24 20.66 -7.62
C ARG A 140 -7.80 21.70 -6.64
N PRO A 141 -7.02 22.16 -5.64
CA PRO A 141 -7.48 23.19 -4.72
C PRO A 141 -7.82 24.50 -5.42
N PRO A 142 -8.81 25.28 -4.93
CA PRO A 142 -9.13 26.59 -5.47
C PRO A 142 -7.89 27.50 -5.52
N GLY A 143 -7.72 28.23 -6.61
CA GLY A 143 -6.57 29.13 -6.81
C GLY A 143 -5.29 28.46 -7.31
N THR A 144 -5.17 27.17 -7.27
CA THR A 144 -4.01 26.44 -7.83
C THR A 144 -4.04 26.47 -9.35
N LYS A 145 -2.96 26.93 -9.99
CA LYS A 145 -2.85 27.02 -11.46
C LYS A 145 -2.38 25.70 -12.08
N ALA A 146 -1.57 24.93 -11.36
CA ALA A 146 -1.06 23.64 -11.76
C ALA A 146 -1.17 22.65 -10.61
N LEU A 147 -1.51 21.38 -10.90
CA LEU A 147 -1.45 20.28 -9.95
C LEU A 147 -0.12 19.58 -10.15
N ASP A 148 0.62 19.40 -9.05
CA ASP A 148 1.82 18.59 -8.97
C ASP A 148 1.53 17.33 -8.14
N TYR A 149 2.22 16.22 -8.45
CA TYR A 149 2.03 14.91 -7.82
C TYR A 149 3.34 14.14 -7.70
#